data_7bccadb710055887f9a95555d2e3e892
#
_entry.id   7bccadb710055887f9a95555d2e3e892
#
_cell.length_a   1.000
_cell.length_b   1.000
_cell.length_c   1.000
_cell.angle_alpha   90.00
_cell.angle_beta   90.00
_cell.angle_gamma   90.00
#
_symmetry.space_group_name_H-M   'P 1'
#
loop_
_entity.id
_entity.type
_entity.pdbx_description
1 polymer ?
#
loop_
_entity_poly.entity_id
_entity_poly.type
_entity_poly.pdbx_seq_one_letter_code
_entity_poly.pdbx_strand_id
1 'polypeptide(L)'
;MFGIDVTPYDKKIWEKELRDFLPDKIFDAHMHIWEPGTRKGAQKGCVSWTSIVAPDMTYENMVETYSKVFPGKTVKQVLTGSPSCTLSVVNPYVLDCAKKHGHQALYCTNWDSDEAEILKAMKAGFCGIKPYQNNSPSYIPANEVRIFDFLTHRQLELMDKIGGIVMLHIPRNLRLRDPINLAQIMEIDERYPNAKVIIAHVGRAYIPSDVGDAFEILKRTKNIYFDFSANTSDFAMEKMIEAIGVDRIMFGTDMPFTKMRMYRIEENGTYVNVVPRGLYGGIEGDVHMKESDESEITTFVYEELRALKRACERLGLTKDDVNKLMYENASKYFDIQL
;
A
#
# COMPACT_ATOMS: atom_id res chain seq x y z
N MET A 1 -20.38 -9.71 4.54
CA MET A 1 -20.44 -8.35 5.10
C MET A 1 -19.48 -7.49 4.27
N PHE A 2 -19.98 -6.63 3.41
CA PHE A 2 -19.19 -5.92 2.42
C PHE A 2 -18.83 -4.49 2.82
N GLY A 3 -19.24 -4.00 3.93
CA GLY A 3 -18.92 -2.67 4.41
C GLY A 3 -18.02 -2.70 5.64
N ILE A 4 -17.56 -1.53 6.02
CA ILE A 4 -17.00 -1.28 7.33
C ILE A 4 -18.19 -1.00 8.29
N ASP A 5 -18.28 -1.74 9.39
CA ASP A 5 -19.18 -1.40 10.47
C ASP A 5 -18.47 -0.40 11.40
N VAL A 6 -18.98 0.81 11.44
CA VAL A 6 -18.40 1.88 12.29
C VAL A 6 -18.90 1.71 13.71
N THR A 7 -17.99 1.39 14.63
CA THR A 7 -18.31 1.22 16.06
C THR A 7 -18.33 2.57 16.79
N PRO A 8 -18.88 2.64 18.03
CA PRO A 8 -18.73 3.82 18.87
C PRO A 8 -17.27 4.19 19.16
N TYR A 9 -16.39 3.20 19.22
CA TYR A 9 -14.95 3.42 19.41
C TYR A 9 -14.29 4.08 18.19
N ASP A 10 -14.65 3.64 16.97
CA ASP A 10 -14.18 4.29 15.74
C ASP A 10 -14.62 5.76 15.66
N LYS A 11 -15.87 6.04 16.01
CA LYS A 11 -16.39 7.42 16.05
C LYS A 11 -15.62 8.28 17.05
N LYS A 12 -15.32 7.73 18.24
CA LYS A 12 -14.51 8.43 19.25
C LYS A 12 -13.11 8.76 18.73
N ILE A 13 -12.43 7.81 18.06
CA ILE A 13 -11.11 8.03 17.45
C ILE A 13 -11.21 9.10 16.36
N TRP A 14 -12.18 8.98 15.45
CA TRP A 14 -12.37 9.96 14.40
C TRP A 14 -12.56 11.37 14.95
N GLU A 15 -13.50 11.55 15.86
CA GLU A 15 -13.85 12.88 16.38
C GLU A 15 -12.76 13.51 17.25
N LYS A 16 -12.02 12.71 18.01
CA LYS A 16 -11.05 13.24 18.99
C LYS A 16 -9.61 13.24 18.52
N GLU A 17 -9.26 12.37 17.56
CA GLU A 17 -7.88 12.17 17.18
C GLU A 17 -7.59 12.50 15.72
N LEU A 18 -8.48 12.12 14.78
CA LEU A 18 -8.17 12.11 13.36
C LEU A 18 -8.79 13.26 12.57
N ARG A 19 -10.06 13.63 12.83
CA ARG A 19 -10.79 14.60 12.02
C ARG A 19 -10.05 15.92 11.82
N ASP A 20 -9.53 16.50 12.91
CA ASP A 20 -8.87 17.81 12.91
C ASP A 20 -7.35 17.73 12.62
N PHE A 21 -6.79 16.51 12.67
CA PHE A 21 -5.43 16.21 12.24
C PHE A 21 -5.33 16.08 10.71
N LEU A 22 -6.31 15.43 10.09
CA LEU A 22 -6.32 15.18 8.64
C LEU A 22 -6.81 16.41 7.87
N PRO A 23 -6.22 16.73 6.70
CA PRO A 23 -6.70 17.78 5.82
C PRO A 23 -8.08 17.43 5.24
N ASP A 24 -8.80 18.43 4.71
CA ASP A 24 -10.12 18.23 4.09
C ASP A 24 -10.05 17.45 2.78
N LYS A 25 -8.94 17.58 2.06
CA LYS A 25 -8.65 16.83 0.85
C LYS A 25 -7.61 15.77 1.14
N ILE A 26 -7.88 14.55 0.75
CA ILE A 26 -7.01 13.39 0.92
C ILE A 26 -6.78 12.75 -0.44
N PHE A 27 -5.56 12.33 -0.70
CA PHE A 27 -5.20 11.56 -1.88
C PHE A 27 -4.65 10.19 -1.47
N ASP A 28 -5.42 9.16 -1.73
CA ASP A 28 -5.02 7.77 -1.49
C ASP A 28 -4.28 7.22 -2.72
N ALA A 29 -2.97 7.12 -2.62
CA ALA A 29 -2.11 6.64 -3.69
C ALA A 29 -2.10 5.10 -3.84
N HIS A 30 -2.68 4.36 -2.88
CA HIS A 30 -2.57 2.90 -2.84
C HIS A 30 -3.84 2.23 -2.32
N MET A 31 -4.70 1.78 -3.25
CA MET A 31 -5.87 0.99 -2.91
C MET A 31 -6.24 0.02 -4.05
N HIS A 32 -7.07 -0.98 -3.73
CA HIS A 32 -7.40 -2.06 -4.65
C HIS A 32 -8.91 -2.20 -4.85
N ILE A 33 -9.30 -2.49 -6.10
CA ILE A 33 -10.67 -2.90 -6.45
C ILE A 33 -10.65 -4.12 -7.36
N TRP A 34 -11.67 -4.94 -7.26
CA TRP A 34 -11.94 -6.08 -8.16
C TRP A 34 -13.39 -6.51 -8.10
N GLU A 35 -13.84 -7.20 -9.14
CA GLU A 35 -15.19 -7.77 -9.18
C GLU A 35 -15.29 -9.06 -8.36
N PRO A 36 -16.48 -9.36 -7.79
CA PRO A 36 -16.73 -10.62 -7.11
C PRO A 36 -16.39 -11.84 -7.97
N GLY A 37 -15.78 -12.84 -7.36
CA GLY A 37 -15.44 -14.09 -8.05
C GLY A 37 -14.21 -14.03 -8.98
N THR A 38 -13.54 -12.90 -9.10
CA THR A 38 -12.33 -12.76 -9.93
C THR A 38 -11.03 -13.13 -9.23
N ARG A 39 -11.06 -13.25 -7.89
CA ARG A 39 -9.93 -13.76 -7.12
C ARG A 39 -9.70 -15.23 -7.43
N LYS A 40 -8.48 -15.58 -7.77
CA LYS A 40 -8.03 -16.98 -7.76
C LYS A 40 -8.06 -17.44 -6.31
N GLY A 41 -8.52 -18.67 -6.06
CA GLY A 41 -8.49 -19.27 -4.72
C GLY A 41 -7.09 -19.14 -4.10
N ALA A 42 -7.01 -19.26 -2.77
CA ALA A 42 -5.76 -19.04 -2.00
C ALA A 42 -4.56 -19.65 -2.71
N GLN A 43 -3.69 -18.82 -3.27
CA GLN A 43 -2.46 -19.26 -3.87
C GLN A 43 -1.57 -19.79 -2.75
N LYS A 44 -0.90 -20.93 -3.01
CA LYS A 44 0.05 -21.53 -2.08
C LYS A 44 1.10 -20.47 -1.68
N GLY A 45 1.11 -20.04 -0.41
CA GLY A 45 2.01 -18.99 0.10
C GLY A 45 1.41 -17.59 0.24
N CYS A 46 0.15 -17.36 -0.13
CA CYS A 46 -0.55 -16.11 0.22
C CYS A 46 -0.96 -16.13 1.70
N VAL A 47 -0.81 -14.99 2.35
CA VAL A 47 -1.29 -14.80 3.73
C VAL A 47 -2.81 -15.00 3.73
N SER A 48 -3.28 -16.00 4.48
CA SER A 48 -4.68 -16.42 4.47
C SER A 48 -5.64 -15.31 4.95
N TRP A 49 -5.22 -14.50 5.92
CA TRP A 49 -6.03 -13.43 6.49
C TRP A 49 -6.50 -12.38 5.47
N THR A 50 -5.69 -12.05 4.46
CA THR A 50 -6.09 -11.07 3.44
C THR A 50 -7.31 -11.51 2.62
N SER A 51 -7.45 -12.81 2.41
CA SER A 51 -8.59 -13.38 1.70
C SER A 51 -9.86 -13.40 2.57
N ILE A 52 -9.70 -13.58 3.87
CA ILE A 52 -10.80 -13.58 4.84
C ILE A 52 -11.36 -12.16 5.02
N VAL A 53 -10.47 -11.19 5.21
CA VAL A 53 -10.81 -9.79 5.47
C VAL A 53 -11.39 -9.10 4.23
N ALA A 54 -10.89 -9.44 3.05
CA ALA A 54 -11.21 -8.75 1.81
C ALA A 54 -11.60 -9.73 0.69
N PRO A 55 -12.76 -10.40 0.81
CA PRO A 55 -13.24 -11.31 -0.23
C PRO A 55 -13.56 -10.55 -1.53
N ASP A 56 -14.12 -9.36 -1.44
CA ASP A 56 -14.50 -8.50 -2.56
C ASP A 56 -14.23 -7.03 -2.26
N MET A 57 -14.01 -6.24 -3.32
CA MET A 57 -13.95 -4.78 -3.27
C MET A 57 -14.35 -4.18 -4.60
N THR A 58 -15.66 -4.07 -4.86
CA THR A 58 -16.15 -3.34 -6.02
C THR A 58 -15.94 -1.83 -5.86
N TYR A 59 -16.10 -1.09 -6.95
CA TYR A 59 -16.05 0.38 -6.89
C TYR A 59 -17.09 0.95 -5.91
N GLU A 60 -18.31 0.43 -5.94
CA GLU A 60 -19.40 0.84 -5.04
C GLU A 60 -19.07 0.54 -3.57
N ASN A 61 -18.50 -0.63 -3.29
CA ASN A 61 -18.01 -0.99 -1.96
C ASN A 61 -16.91 -0.05 -1.48
N MET A 62 -16.05 0.39 -2.39
CA MET A 62 -15.03 1.41 -2.11
C MET A 62 -15.69 2.72 -1.70
N VAL A 63 -16.59 3.26 -2.51
CA VAL A 63 -17.26 4.54 -2.22
C VAL A 63 -17.97 4.50 -0.86
N GLU A 64 -18.70 3.42 -0.56
CA GLU A 64 -19.34 3.24 0.74
C GLU A 64 -18.30 3.20 1.87
N THR A 65 -17.22 2.44 1.71
CA THR A 65 -16.16 2.32 2.71
C THR A 65 -15.54 3.67 3.04
N TYR A 66 -15.15 4.43 2.02
CA TYR A 66 -14.52 5.74 2.23
C TYR A 66 -15.46 6.77 2.86
N SER A 67 -16.74 6.75 2.54
CA SER A 67 -17.74 7.61 3.20
C SER A 67 -17.85 7.36 4.70
N LYS A 68 -17.57 6.13 5.15
CA LYS A 68 -17.61 5.72 6.56
C LYS A 68 -16.27 5.95 7.28
N VAL A 69 -15.15 5.75 6.57
CA VAL A 69 -13.78 5.90 7.13
C VAL A 69 -13.37 7.35 7.21
N PHE A 70 -13.73 8.16 6.22
CA PHE A 70 -13.34 9.58 6.12
C PHE A 70 -14.58 10.49 6.06
N PRO A 71 -15.48 10.46 7.06
CA PRO A 71 -16.69 11.26 7.01
C PRO A 71 -16.38 12.76 6.96
N GLY A 72 -16.95 13.44 5.95
CA GLY A 72 -16.74 14.88 5.72
C GLY A 72 -15.46 15.26 4.99
N LYS A 73 -14.61 14.30 4.62
CA LYS A 73 -13.41 14.56 3.80
C LYS A 73 -13.67 14.22 2.33
N THR A 74 -12.96 14.90 1.43
CA THR A 74 -12.94 14.59 0.00
C THR A 74 -11.71 13.75 -0.31
N VAL A 75 -11.92 12.52 -0.81
CA VAL A 75 -10.83 11.57 -1.06
C VAL A 75 -10.75 11.22 -2.54
N LYS A 76 -9.58 11.39 -3.14
CA LYS A 76 -9.22 10.83 -4.46
C LYS A 76 -8.39 9.58 -4.27
N GLN A 77 -8.50 8.66 -5.24
CA GLN A 77 -7.80 7.38 -5.18
C GLN A 77 -7.07 7.08 -6.49
N VAL A 78 -5.95 6.36 -6.37
CA VAL A 78 -5.34 5.62 -7.47
C VAL A 78 -5.82 4.18 -7.39
N LEU A 79 -6.55 3.73 -8.41
CA LEU A 79 -7.14 2.41 -8.44
C LEU A 79 -6.15 1.37 -8.98
N THR A 80 -6.08 0.21 -8.34
CA THR A 80 -5.29 -0.92 -8.83
C THR A 80 -6.00 -2.25 -8.57
N GLY A 81 -5.67 -3.26 -9.35
CA GLY A 81 -6.17 -4.62 -9.14
C GLY A 81 -5.46 -5.33 -7.98
N SER A 82 -6.02 -6.44 -7.52
CA SER A 82 -5.34 -7.33 -6.59
C SER A 82 -4.45 -8.33 -7.34
N PRO A 83 -3.23 -8.64 -6.85
CA PRO A 83 -2.36 -9.66 -7.46
C PRO A 83 -2.96 -11.07 -7.40
N SER A 84 -3.95 -11.30 -6.55
CA SER A 84 -4.68 -12.56 -6.45
C SER A 84 -5.78 -12.71 -7.50
N CYS A 85 -6.04 -11.69 -8.31
CA CYS A 85 -7.00 -11.75 -9.41
C CYS A 85 -6.37 -12.21 -10.73
N THR A 86 -7.20 -12.63 -11.69
CA THR A 86 -6.77 -12.84 -13.06
C THR A 86 -6.54 -11.49 -13.73
N LEU A 87 -5.28 -11.16 -14.09
CA LEU A 87 -4.91 -9.82 -14.58
C LEU A 87 -5.67 -9.39 -15.83
N SER A 88 -5.96 -10.31 -16.75
CA SER A 88 -6.76 -10.03 -17.95
C SER A 88 -8.23 -9.66 -17.67
N VAL A 89 -8.70 -9.89 -16.44
CA VAL A 89 -10.06 -9.52 -15.99
C VAL A 89 -10.02 -8.27 -15.14
N VAL A 90 -9.10 -8.22 -14.15
CA VAL A 90 -9.06 -7.12 -13.19
C VAL A 90 -8.55 -5.81 -13.79
N ASN A 91 -7.55 -5.84 -14.69
CA ASN A 91 -7.04 -4.62 -15.31
C ASN A 91 -8.09 -3.86 -16.12
N PRO A 92 -8.89 -4.49 -17.02
CA PRO A 92 -10.01 -3.79 -17.68
C PRO A 92 -11.03 -3.19 -16.72
N TYR A 93 -11.44 -3.93 -15.70
CA TYR A 93 -12.37 -3.44 -14.68
C TYR A 93 -11.86 -2.18 -13.97
N VAL A 94 -10.60 -2.22 -13.50
CA VAL A 94 -9.94 -1.07 -12.84
C VAL A 94 -9.91 0.15 -13.76
N LEU A 95 -9.54 -0.05 -15.04
CA LEU A 95 -9.47 1.05 -16.01
C LEU A 95 -10.85 1.66 -16.30
N ASP A 96 -11.87 0.82 -16.44
CA ASP A 96 -13.24 1.28 -16.70
C ASP A 96 -13.78 2.10 -15.53
N CYS A 97 -13.57 1.63 -14.30
CA CYS A 97 -13.91 2.38 -13.09
C CYS A 97 -13.16 3.71 -13.02
N ALA A 98 -11.85 3.71 -13.28
CA ALA A 98 -11.04 4.92 -13.25
C ALA A 98 -11.53 5.96 -14.24
N LYS A 99 -11.77 5.57 -15.50
CA LYS A 99 -12.28 6.46 -16.54
C LYS A 99 -13.67 7.01 -16.22
N LYS A 100 -14.57 6.15 -15.77
CA LYS A 100 -15.95 6.51 -15.47
C LYS A 100 -16.06 7.53 -14.34
N HIS A 101 -15.15 7.46 -13.37
CA HIS A 101 -15.24 8.24 -12.14
C HIS A 101 -14.10 9.24 -11.93
N GLY A 102 -13.21 9.40 -12.92
CA GLY A 102 -12.14 10.39 -12.89
C GLY A 102 -11.03 10.08 -11.89
N HIS A 103 -10.68 8.80 -11.74
CA HIS A 103 -9.52 8.35 -10.96
C HIS A 103 -8.33 8.03 -11.87
N GLN A 104 -7.14 7.93 -11.27
CA GLN A 104 -5.99 7.32 -11.92
C GLN A 104 -6.02 5.81 -11.71
N ALA A 105 -5.29 5.07 -12.58
CA ALA A 105 -5.19 3.62 -12.49
C ALA A 105 -3.76 3.13 -12.74
N LEU A 106 -3.36 2.08 -12.00
CA LEU A 106 -2.12 1.36 -12.23
C LEU A 106 -2.41 -0.01 -12.87
N TYR A 107 -1.61 -0.36 -13.87
CA TYR A 107 -1.69 -1.63 -14.58
C TYR A 107 -0.92 -2.71 -13.83
N CYS A 108 -1.60 -3.77 -13.38
CA CYS A 108 -0.92 -4.93 -12.79
C CYS A 108 -0.18 -5.71 -13.89
N THR A 109 1.13 -5.87 -13.72
CA THR A 109 2.00 -6.58 -14.69
C THR A 109 2.40 -7.97 -14.21
N ASN A 110 2.76 -8.82 -15.17
CA ASN A 110 3.54 -10.03 -14.95
C ASN A 110 5.04 -9.74 -15.19
N TRP A 111 5.89 -10.65 -14.75
CA TRP A 111 7.33 -10.58 -15.01
C TRP A 111 7.67 -10.60 -16.51
N ASP A 112 6.84 -11.25 -17.33
CA ASP A 112 6.99 -11.42 -18.78
C ASP A 112 6.17 -10.41 -19.60
N SER A 113 5.46 -9.47 -18.96
CA SER A 113 4.80 -8.36 -19.66
C SER A 113 5.81 -7.56 -20.45
N ASP A 114 5.65 -7.55 -21.77
CA ASP A 114 6.58 -6.89 -22.69
C ASP A 114 6.29 -5.38 -22.86
N GLU A 115 7.20 -4.69 -23.57
CA GLU A 115 7.07 -3.26 -23.84
C GLU A 115 5.79 -2.92 -24.61
N ALA A 116 5.37 -3.75 -25.57
CA ALA A 116 4.19 -3.49 -26.38
C ALA A 116 2.90 -3.59 -25.54
N GLU A 117 2.83 -4.57 -24.64
CA GLU A 117 1.73 -4.74 -23.69
C GLU A 117 1.62 -3.53 -22.75
N ILE A 118 2.74 -3.14 -22.12
CA ILE A 118 2.76 -2.01 -21.18
C ILE A 118 2.42 -0.71 -21.91
N LEU A 119 3.00 -0.43 -23.07
CA LEU A 119 2.66 0.77 -23.86
C LEU A 119 1.21 0.80 -24.29
N LYS A 120 0.62 -0.35 -24.63
CA LYS A 120 -0.81 -0.47 -24.92
C LYS A 120 -1.66 -0.10 -23.69
N ALA A 121 -1.26 -0.55 -22.50
CA ALA A 121 -1.94 -0.19 -21.26
C ALA A 121 -1.83 1.32 -20.96
N MET A 122 -0.64 1.92 -21.12
CA MET A 122 -0.47 3.37 -20.95
C MET A 122 -1.34 4.17 -21.94
N LYS A 123 -1.35 3.77 -23.22
CA LYS A 123 -2.22 4.39 -24.25
C LYS A 123 -3.70 4.22 -23.94
N ALA A 124 -4.08 3.15 -23.27
CA ALA A 124 -5.46 2.91 -22.84
C ALA A 124 -5.87 3.81 -21.66
N GLY A 125 -4.93 4.42 -20.94
CA GLY A 125 -5.21 5.38 -19.87
C GLY A 125 -4.70 5.01 -18.48
N PHE A 126 -3.90 3.95 -18.35
CA PHE A 126 -3.16 3.71 -17.11
C PHE A 126 -2.00 4.73 -16.97
N CYS A 127 -1.73 5.17 -15.76
CA CYS A 127 -0.65 6.13 -15.48
C CYS A 127 0.67 5.48 -15.06
N GLY A 128 0.68 4.17 -14.87
CA GLY A 128 1.86 3.43 -14.42
C GLY A 128 1.58 1.94 -14.26
N ILE A 129 2.54 1.23 -13.68
CA ILE A 129 2.46 -0.21 -13.44
C ILE A 129 2.52 -0.55 -11.96
N LYS A 130 1.92 -1.70 -11.60
CA LYS A 130 1.95 -2.30 -10.28
C LYS A 130 2.45 -3.74 -10.41
N PRO A 131 3.77 -3.96 -10.38
CA PRO A 131 4.36 -5.30 -10.34
C PRO A 131 4.21 -5.92 -8.96
N TYR A 132 4.02 -7.25 -8.92
CA TYR A 132 3.90 -8.02 -7.69
C TYR A 132 4.82 -9.22 -7.70
N GLN A 133 5.41 -9.54 -6.54
CA GLN A 133 6.22 -10.75 -6.36
C GLN A 133 5.46 -12.06 -6.68
N ASN A 134 4.13 -12.04 -6.50
CA ASN A 134 3.27 -13.19 -6.83
C ASN A 134 3.23 -13.51 -8.34
N ASN A 135 3.60 -12.54 -9.15
CA ASN A 135 3.67 -12.65 -10.62
C ASN A 135 5.11 -12.89 -11.10
N SER A 136 6.02 -13.34 -10.23
CA SER A 136 7.35 -13.82 -10.60
C SER A 136 7.28 -15.20 -11.27
N PRO A 137 8.34 -15.67 -11.96
CA PRO A 137 8.39 -17.01 -12.51
C PRO A 137 8.12 -18.08 -11.43
N SER A 138 7.25 -19.03 -11.75
CA SER A 138 6.77 -20.05 -10.79
C SER A 138 7.85 -21.02 -10.29
N TYR A 139 9.00 -21.09 -10.96
CA TYR A 139 10.13 -21.90 -10.55
C TYR A 139 11.00 -21.26 -9.46
N ILE A 140 10.79 -19.97 -9.14
CA ILE A 140 11.52 -19.29 -8.07
C ILE A 140 10.74 -19.48 -6.76
N PRO A 141 11.36 -20.02 -5.71
CA PRO A 141 10.72 -20.13 -4.40
C PRO A 141 10.32 -18.75 -3.86
N ALA A 142 9.13 -18.65 -3.26
CA ALA A 142 8.54 -17.37 -2.86
C ALA A 142 9.44 -16.53 -1.92
N ASN A 143 10.22 -17.17 -1.05
CA ASN A 143 11.16 -16.54 -0.13
C ASN A 143 12.50 -16.12 -0.78
N GLU A 144 12.74 -16.55 -2.02
CA GLU A 144 13.97 -16.25 -2.77
C GLU A 144 13.75 -15.20 -3.87
N VAL A 145 12.49 -14.86 -4.17
CA VAL A 145 12.14 -13.86 -5.18
C VAL A 145 12.85 -12.53 -4.88
N ARG A 146 13.43 -11.94 -5.91
CA ARG A 146 14.07 -10.62 -5.89
C ARG A 146 13.23 -9.62 -6.68
N ILE A 147 13.46 -8.31 -6.51
CA ILE A 147 12.73 -7.27 -7.24
C ILE A 147 12.82 -7.51 -8.76
N PHE A 148 14.01 -7.76 -9.29
CA PHE A 148 14.21 -7.93 -10.74
C PHE A 148 13.66 -9.26 -11.31
N ASP A 149 13.17 -10.16 -10.47
CA ASP A 149 12.49 -11.38 -10.92
C ASP A 149 11.03 -11.13 -11.35
N PHE A 150 10.42 -10.01 -10.96
CA PHE A 150 9.04 -9.64 -11.32
C PHE A 150 8.88 -8.20 -11.83
N LEU A 151 9.87 -7.33 -11.58
CA LEU A 151 10.03 -6.01 -12.20
C LEU A 151 11.36 -6.02 -12.96
N THR A 152 11.31 -6.45 -14.20
CA THR A 152 12.54 -6.67 -14.99
C THR A 152 13.20 -5.38 -15.42
N HIS A 153 14.49 -5.44 -15.73
CA HIS A 153 15.23 -4.28 -16.26
C HIS A 153 14.57 -3.71 -17.51
N ARG A 154 14.01 -4.54 -18.41
CA ARG A 154 13.27 -4.07 -19.60
C ARG A 154 12.06 -3.24 -19.25
N GLN A 155 11.31 -3.65 -18.23
CA GLN A 155 10.16 -2.88 -17.74
C GLN A 155 10.61 -1.57 -17.12
N LEU A 156 11.69 -1.57 -16.34
CA LEU A 156 12.27 -0.35 -15.76
C LEU A 156 12.83 0.60 -16.81
N GLU A 157 13.53 0.09 -17.82
CA GLU A 157 14.02 0.88 -18.96
C GLU A 157 12.89 1.58 -19.72
N LEU A 158 11.77 0.85 -19.93
CA LEU A 158 10.58 1.44 -20.52
C LEU A 158 10.00 2.53 -19.63
N MET A 159 9.82 2.27 -18.31
CA MET A 159 9.25 3.23 -17.38
C MET A 159 10.14 4.46 -17.24
N ASP A 160 11.46 4.30 -17.25
CA ASP A 160 12.41 5.41 -17.25
C ASP A 160 12.29 6.26 -18.53
N LYS A 161 12.22 5.61 -19.70
CA LYS A 161 12.07 6.27 -21.00
C LYS A 161 10.81 7.13 -21.11
N ILE A 162 9.69 6.68 -20.52
CA ILE A 162 8.41 7.39 -20.60
C ILE A 162 8.08 8.23 -19.36
N GLY A 163 8.94 8.24 -18.34
CA GLY A 163 8.67 8.91 -17.06
C GLY A 163 7.47 8.29 -16.32
N GLY A 164 7.27 6.98 -16.49
CA GLY A 164 6.10 6.27 -15.96
C GLY A 164 6.20 5.94 -14.48
N ILE A 165 5.05 5.71 -13.84
CA ILE A 165 4.94 5.39 -12.42
C ILE A 165 5.08 3.89 -12.20
N VAL A 166 5.85 3.50 -11.19
CA VAL A 166 6.01 2.11 -10.72
C VAL A 166 5.71 2.06 -9.23
N MET A 167 4.63 1.42 -8.83
CA MET A 167 4.35 1.17 -7.42
C MET A 167 4.86 -0.22 -7.05
N LEU A 168 5.94 -0.29 -6.29
CA LEU A 168 6.72 -1.48 -6.03
C LEU A 168 6.44 -2.05 -4.63
N HIS A 169 5.88 -3.26 -4.58
CA HIS A 169 5.84 -4.06 -3.37
C HIS A 169 7.12 -4.91 -3.28
N ILE A 170 8.04 -4.59 -2.36
CA ILE A 170 9.31 -5.30 -2.25
C ILE A 170 9.10 -6.74 -1.69
N PRO A 171 9.87 -7.73 -2.18
CA PRO A 171 9.75 -9.14 -1.77
C PRO A 171 10.53 -9.43 -0.47
N ARG A 172 10.81 -10.70 -0.21
CA ARG A 172 11.71 -11.29 0.79
C ARG A 172 11.27 -11.10 2.26
N ASN A 173 11.65 -12.06 3.10
CA ASN A 173 11.18 -12.13 4.49
C ASN A 173 11.82 -11.11 5.43
N LEU A 174 13.05 -10.63 5.12
CA LEU A 174 13.68 -9.55 5.88
C LEU A 174 13.15 -8.15 5.48
N ARG A 175 12.26 -8.07 4.49
CA ARG A 175 11.51 -6.85 4.14
C ARG A 175 12.44 -5.68 3.82
N LEU A 176 12.22 -4.51 4.46
CA LEU A 176 13.03 -3.30 4.19
C LEU A 176 14.52 -3.51 4.47
N ARG A 177 14.87 -4.21 5.54
CA ARG A 177 16.26 -4.45 5.93
C ARG A 177 16.98 -5.53 5.12
N ASP A 178 16.28 -6.19 4.18
CA ASP A 178 16.91 -7.21 3.33
C ASP A 178 17.99 -6.60 2.45
N PRO A 179 19.25 -7.07 2.53
CA PRO A 179 20.36 -6.44 1.79
C PRO A 179 20.19 -6.53 0.26
N ILE A 180 19.49 -7.55 -0.24
CA ILE A 180 19.22 -7.70 -1.67
C ILE A 180 18.17 -6.68 -2.10
N ASN A 181 17.09 -6.49 -1.31
CA ASN A 181 16.12 -5.45 -1.58
C ASN A 181 16.77 -4.07 -1.60
N LEU A 182 17.60 -3.76 -0.60
CA LEU A 182 18.30 -2.47 -0.51
C LEU A 182 19.22 -2.23 -1.71
N ALA A 183 20.04 -3.24 -2.08
CA ALA A 183 20.92 -3.13 -3.23
C ALA A 183 20.15 -2.87 -4.53
N GLN A 184 19.02 -3.58 -4.74
CA GLN A 184 18.21 -3.41 -5.94
C GLN A 184 17.43 -2.08 -5.96
N ILE A 185 16.96 -1.58 -4.80
CA ILE A 185 16.36 -0.24 -4.71
C ILE A 185 17.40 0.85 -5.06
N MET A 186 18.62 0.73 -4.54
CA MET A 186 19.70 1.66 -4.87
C MET A 186 20.06 1.61 -6.37
N GLU A 187 20.11 0.41 -6.96
CA GLU A 187 20.34 0.24 -8.39
C GLU A 187 19.21 0.86 -9.23
N ILE A 188 17.95 0.73 -8.79
CA ILE A 188 16.81 1.37 -9.45
C ILE A 188 16.96 2.90 -9.43
N ASP A 189 17.25 3.49 -8.27
CA ASP A 189 17.44 4.95 -8.13
C ASP A 189 18.55 5.49 -9.04
N GLU A 190 19.66 4.74 -9.16
CA GLU A 190 20.82 5.15 -9.94
C GLU A 190 20.62 4.97 -11.44
N ARG A 191 20.07 3.82 -11.87
CA ARG A 191 20.00 3.46 -13.30
C ARG A 191 18.76 3.99 -14.00
N TYR A 192 17.68 4.25 -13.26
CA TYR A 192 16.37 4.61 -13.83
C TYR A 192 15.82 5.90 -13.20
N PRO A 193 16.56 7.03 -13.32
CA PRO A 193 16.25 8.27 -12.58
C PRO A 193 14.97 8.97 -13.02
N ASN A 194 14.41 8.64 -14.20
CA ASN A 194 13.17 9.23 -14.70
C ASN A 194 11.95 8.34 -14.38
N ALA A 195 12.15 7.06 -14.02
CA ALA A 195 11.08 6.21 -13.55
C ALA A 195 10.60 6.71 -12.19
N LYS A 196 9.31 6.97 -12.07
CA LYS A 196 8.68 7.43 -10.83
C LYS A 196 8.37 6.23 -9.95
N VAL A 197 9.30 5.83 -9.07
CA VAL A 197 9.18 4.61 -8.24
C VAL A 197 8.70 4.93 -6.83
N ILE A 198 7.60 4.28 -6.41
CA ILE A 198 7.04 4.35 -5.07
C ILE A 198 7.25 3.00 -4.39
N ILE A 199 7.95 2.97 -3.28
CA ILE A 199 8.08 1.78 -2.44
C ILE A 199 6.86 1.69 -1.51
N ALA A 200 6.07 0.64 -1.65
CA ALA A 200 4.85 0.43 -0.90
C ALA A 200 5.12 0.08 0.58
N HIS A 201 4.21 0.51 1.49
CA HIS A 201 4.13 0.07 2.89
C HIS A 201 5.39 0.36 3.73
N VAL A 202 6.04 1.52 3.53
CA VAL A 202 7.34 1.80 4.19
C VAL A 202 8.36 0.66 3.91
N GLY A 203 8.30 0.07 2.70
CA GLY A 203 9.10 -1.10 2.37
C GLY A 203 8.81 -2.32 3.26
N ARG A 204 7.56 -2.47 3.72
CA ARG A 204 7.13 -3.54 4.63
C ARG A 204 7.83 -3.53 6.00
N ALA A 205 8.29 -2.39 6.46
CA ALA A 205 8.83 -2.22 7.82
C ALA A 205 7.69 -2.13 8.84
N TYR A 206 7.08 -3.26 9.16
CA TYR A 206 5.87 -3.35 9.98
C TYR A 206 6.12 -3.28 11.49
N ILE A 207 7.36 -3.53 11.91
CA ILE A 207 7.85 -3.46 13.30
C ILE A 207 9.24 -2.82 13.32
N PRO A 208 9.69 -2.29 14.46
CA PRO A 208 11.00 -1.64 14.55
C PRO A 208 12.17 -2.47 14.04
N SER A 209 12.16 -3.78 14.31
CA SER A 209 13.22 -4.69 13.85
C SER A 209 13.27 -4.87 12.33
N ASP A 210 12.20 -4.58 11.58
CA ASP A 210 12.20 -4.62 10.11
C ASP A 210 12.96 -3.44 9.48
N VAL A 211 13.19 -2.37 10.23
CA VAL A 211 13.88 -1.16 9.75
C VAL A 211 15.39 -1.40 9.62
N GLY A 212 16.02 -1.96 10.66
CA GLY A 212 17.49 -2.11 10.69
C GLY A 212 18.19 -0.81 10.31
N ASP A 213 19.24 -0.90 9.49
CA ASP A 213 20.01 0.24 8.97
C ASP A 213 19.49 0.74 7.59
N ALA A 214 18.30 0.31 7.19
CA ALA A 214 17.80 0.54 5.83
C ALA A 214 17.74 2.03 5.47
N PHE A 215 17.26 2.88 6.37
CA PHE A 215 17.13 4.31 6.09
C PHE A 215 18.48 5.05 6.08
N GLU A 216 19.52 4.53 6.72
CA GLU A 216 20.89 5.04 6.56
C GLU A 216 21.43 4.84 5.14
N ILE A 217 20.93 3.80 4.45
CA ILE A 217 21.24 3.53 3.04
C ILE A 217 20.34 4.36 2.14
N LEU A 218 19.02 4.29 2.37
CA LEU A 218 17.97 4.86 1.51
C LEU A 218 17.92 6.39 1.52
N LYS A 219 18.43 7.06 2.56
CA LYS A 219 18.58 8.53 2.58
C LYS A 219 19.45 9.08 1.43
N ARG A 220 20.23 8.23 0.77
CA ARG A 220 21.04 8.58 -0.39
C ARG A 220 20.26 8.57 -1.70
N THR A 221 19.06 7.99 -1.74
CA THR A 221 18.20 7.96 -2.92
C THR A 221 17.68 9.36 -3.25
N LYS A 222 17.45 9.62 -4.53
CA LYS A 222 16.98 10.93 -5.04
C LYS A 222 15.60 10.84 -5.65
N ASN A 223 15.28 9.70 -6.29
CA ASN A 223 14.10 9.53 -7.14
C ASN A 223 13.12 8.49 -6.56
N ILE A 224 13.46 7.86 -5.44
CA ILE A 224 12.58 6.89 -4.76
C ILE A 224 11.62 7.62 -3.83
N TYR A 225 10.34 7.30 -3.99
CA TYR A 225 9.23 7.72 -3.14
C TYR A 225 8.76 6.57 -2.28
N PHE A 226 7.98 6.86 -1.25
CA PHE A 226 7.41 5.85 -0.37
C PHE A 226 5.93 6.13 -0.13
N ASP A 227 5.14 5.08 0.06
CA ASP A 227 3.87 5.20 0.75
C ASP A 227 3.94 4.52 2.14
N PHE A 228 3.08 4.95 3.06
CA PHE A 228 3.00 4.37 4.39
C PHE A 228 1.76 3.52 4.60
N SER A 229 1.10 3.09 3.51
CA SER A 229 -0.11 2.26 3.56
C SER A 229 0.09 0.97 4.37
N ALA A 230 -0.96 0.51 5.01
CA ALA A 230 -0.99 -0.71 5.82
C ALA A 230 0.15 -0.83 6.84
N ASN A 231 0.64 0.29 7.36
CA ASN A 231 1.70 0.33 8.36
C ASN A 231 1.23 1.03 9.64
N THR A 232 1.44 0.40 10.79
CA THR A 232 1.09 0.94 12.11
C THR A 232 2.31 1.20 13.00
N SER A 233 3.52 1.09 12.43
CA SER A 233 4.76 1.37 13.12
C SER A 233 5.11 2.86 13.02
N ASP A 234 4.78 3.63 14.04
CA ASP A 234 5.17 5.02 14.15
C ASP A 234 6.70 5.20 14.15
N PHE A 235 7.45 4.25 14.72
CA PHE A 235 8.91 4.23 14.63
C PHE A 235 9.40 4.14 13.18
N ALA A 236 8.84 3.23 12.36
CA ALA A 236 9.24 3.10 10.96
C ALA A 236 8.87 4.36 10.15
N MET A 237 7.71 4.97 10.43
CA MET A 237 7.30 6.23 9.82
C MET A 237 8.23 7.38 10.19
N GLU A 238 8.64 7.51 11.45
CA GLU A 238 9.62 8.52 11.88
C GLU A 238 10.94 8.36 11.12
N LYS A 239 11.49 7.14 11.12
CA LYS A 239 12.77 6.87 10.44
C LYS A 239 12.70 7.14 8.94
N MET A 240 11.57 6.83 8.31
CA MET A 240 11.33 7.16 6.91
C MET A 240 11.30 8.68 6.70
N ILE A 241 10.52 9.41 7.51
CA ILE A 241 10.39 10.88 7.37
C ILE A 241 11.73 11.58 7.62
N GLU A 242 12.49 11.16 8.64
CA GLU A 242 13.84 11.69 8.92
C GLU A 242 14.81 11.49 7.77
N ALA A 243 14.77 10.33 7.13
CA ALA A 243 15.75 9.97 6.09
C ALA A 243 15.37 10.47 4.69
N ILE A 244 14.08 10.39 4.34
CA ILE A 244 13.57 10.64 3.00
C ILE A 244 13.04 12.08 2.83
N GLY A 245 12.56 12.67 3.94
CA GLY A 245 11.88 13.96 3.94
C GLY A 245 10.41 13.86 3.53
N VAL A 246 9.61 14.82 3.99
CA VAL A 246 8.15 14.83 3.77
C VAL A 246 7.75 14.87 2.30
N ASP A 247 8.56 15.50 1.44
CA ASP A 247 8.20 15.75 0.02
C ASP A 247 8.22 14.49 -0.88
N ARG A 248 8.77 13.38 -0.41
CA ARG A 248 8.84 12.10 -1.15
C ARG A 248 8.04 10.97 -0.50
N ILE A 249 7.10 11.30 0.36
CA ILE A 249 6.24 10.35 1.07
C ILE A 249 4.79 10.69 0.79
N MET A 250 3.94 9.69 0.60
CA MET A 250 2.52 9.87 0.33
C MET A 250 1.65 8.88 1.10
N PHE A 251 0.42 9.27 1.32
CA PHE A 251 -0.61 8.43 1.93
C PHE A 251 -1.11 7.38 0.95
N GLY A 252 -1.39 6.20 1.45
CA GLY A 252 -2.16 5.15 0.83
C GLY A 252 -2.88 4.35 1.90
N THR A 253 -4.03 3.78 1.60
CA THR A 253 -4.76 2.96 2.58
C THR A 253 -4.44 1.48 2.49
N ASP A 254 -4.07 0.96 1.34
CA ASP A 254 -4.10 -0.47 1.01
C ASP A 254 -5.49 -1.11 1.23
N MET A 255 -6.56 -0.30 1.05
CA MET A 255 -7.93 -0.85 1.06
C MET A 255 -8.08 -1.91 -0.05
N PRO A 256 -8.83 -2.98 0.20
CA PRO A 256 -9.69 -3.28 1.35
C PRO A 256 -9.02 -3.99 2.53
N PHE A 257 -7.73 -4.27 2.50
CA PHE A 257 -7.07 -5.03 3.56
C PHE A 257 -7.10 -4.28 4.91
N THR A 258 -7.00 -2.97 4.87
CA THR A 258 -7.02 -2.11 6.07
C THR A 258 -8.42 -1.84 6.63
N LYS A 259 -9.47 -2.46 6.08
CA LYS A 259 -10.77 -2.57 6.75
C LYS A 259 -10.70 -3.47 7.99
N MET A 260 -9.71 -4.34 8.07
CA MET A 260 -9.54 -5.26 9.20
C MET A 260 -9.55 -4.51 10.53
N ARG A 261 -10.30 -5.04 11.51
CA ARG A 261 -10.19 -4.57 12.91
C ARG A 261 -8.99 -5.22 13.55
N MET A 262 -8.04 -4.41 13.96
CA MET A 262 -6.81 -4.91 14.58
C MET A 262 -6.02 -3.77 15.22
N TYR A 263 -5.11 -4.16 16.09
CA TYR A 263 -3.88 -3.43 16.36
C TYR A 263 -2.69 -4.38 16.16
N ARG A 264 -1.51 -3.82 15.95
CA ARG A 264 -0.32 -4.63 15.66
C ARG A 264 0.66 -4.60 16.82
N ILE A 265 1.19 -5.78 17.13
CA ILE A 265 2.27 -5.96 18.11
C ILE A 265 3.46 -6.66 17.46
N GLU A 266 4.61 -6.59 18.10
CA GLU A 266 5.76 -7.45 17.80
C GLU A 266 5.75 -8.64 18.76
N GLU A 267 5.82 -9.86 18.22
CA GLU A 267 5.93 -11.08 19.00
C GLU A 267 6.89 -12.05 18.27
N ASN A 268 7.87 -12.58 18.99
CA ASN A 268 8.89 -13.49 18.44
C ASN A 268 9.63 -12.95 17.20
N GLY A 269 9.88 -11.63 17.14
CA GLY A 269 10.61 -10.99 16.04
C GLY A 269 9.80 -10.87 14.73
N THR A 270 8.49 -11.00 14.79
CA THR A 270 7.59 -10.75 13.68
C THR A 270 6.37 -9.94 14.11
N TYR A 271 5.68 -9.32 13.15
CA TYR A 271 4.43 -8.63 13.45
C TYR A 271 3.29 -9.62 13.67
N VAL A 272 2.39 -9.28 14.59
CA VAL A 272 1.15 -10.00 14.84
C VAL A 272 -0.01 -8.98 14.89
N ASN A 273 -1.03 -9.25 14.10
CA ASN A 273 -2.27 -8.49 14.11
C ASN A 273 -3.18 -9.08 15.18
N VAL A 274 -3.47 -8.32 16.22
CA VAL A 274 -4.41 -8.70 17.28
C VAL A 274 -5.80 -8.26 16.84
N VAL A 275 -6.73 -9.22 16.74
CA VAL A 275 -8.08 -9.03 16.21
C VAL A 275 -9.14 -9.43 17.21
N PRO A 276 -10.39 -8.92 17.11
CA PRO A 276 -11.50 -9.33 17.97
C PRO A 276 -11.78 -10.83 17.82
N ARG A 277 -11.98 -11.52 18.97
CA ARG A 277 -12.27 -12.95 18.99
C ARG A 277 -13.49 -13.30 18.15
N GLY A 278 -13.36 -14.32 17.32
CA GLY A 278 -14.44 -14.87 16.49
C GLY A 278 -14.88 -13.99 15.32
N LEU A 279 -14.23 -12.83 15.10
CA LEU A 279 -14.60 -11.94 13.98
C LEU A 279 -14.11 -12.49 12.64
N TYR A 280 -12.93 -13.09 12.63
CA TYR A 280 -12.30 -13.66 11.44
C TYR A 280 -12.07 -15.16 11.66
N GLY A 281 -12.96 -16.01 11.13
CA GLY A 281 -12.77 -17.46 11.20
C GLY A 281 -11.58 -17.95 10.38
N GLY A 282 -11.00 -19.10 10.77
CA GLY A 282 -9.94 -19.77 9.99
C GLY A 282 -8.56 -19.15 10.11
N ILE A 283 -8.30 -18.41 11.18
CA ILE A 283 -6.98 -17.80 11.47
C ILE A 283 -6.09 -18.70 12.33
N GLU A 284 -6.57 -19.87 12.74
CA GLU A 284 -5.83 -20.83 13.53
C GLU A 284 -4.58 -21.28 12.76
N GLY A 285 -3.42 -21.10 13.38
CA GLY A 285 -2.12 -21.42 12.77
C GLY A 285 -1.52 -20.35 11.88
N ASP A 286 -2.20 -19.21 11.66
CA ASP A 286 -1.57 -18.04 11.03
C ASP A 286 -0.68 -17.32 12.06
N VAL A 287 0.62 -17.32 11.82
CA VAL A 287 1.61 -16.71 12.71
C VAL A 287 1.49 -15.19 12.84
N HIS A 288 0.71 -14.56 11.96
CA HIS A 288 0.48 -13.13 11.93
C HIS A 288 -0.87 -12.71 12.50
N MET A 289 -1.64 -13.65 13.06
CA MET A 289 -2.99 -13.38 13.58
C MET A 289 -3.13 -13.91 15.00
N LYS A 290 -3.74 -13.10 15.89
CA LYS A 290 -4.01 -13.45 17.29
C LYS A 290 -5.35 -12.87 17.71
N GLU A 291 -6.19 -13.67 18.32
CA GLU A 291 -7.49 -13.20 18.86
C GLU A 291 -7.34 -12.56 20.23
N SER A 292 -8.16 -11.53 20.50
CA SER A 292 -8.29 -10.87 21.79
C SER A 292 -9.74 -10.65 22.16
N ASP A 293 -10.02 -10.66 23.46
CA ASP A 293 -11.33 -10.31 24.03
C ASP A 293 -11.50 -8.81 24.29
N GLU A 294 -10.53 -7.99 23.87
CA GLU A 294 -10.60 -6.53 23.98
C GLU A 294 -11.74 -5.97 23.13
N SER A 295 -12.55 -5.11 23.72
CA SER A 295 -13.72 -4.51 23.06
C SER A 295 -13.38 -3.26 22.24
N GLU A 296 -12.27 -2.59 22.54
CA GLU A 296 -11.83 -1.34 21.90
C GLU A 296 -10.74 -1.61 20.86
N ILE A 297 -11.06 -2.37 19.79
CA ILE A 297 -10.19 -2.59 18.62
C ILE A 297 -10.80 -1.85 17.43
N THR A 298 -10.05 -0.91 16.87
CA THR A 298 -10.47 -0.12 15.71
C THR A 298 -10.02 -0.75 14.38
N THR A 299 -10.26 -0.06 13.27
CA THR A 299 -9.81 -0.52 11.95
C THR A 299 -8.32 -0.27 11.76
N PHE A 300 -7.69 -1.11 10.96
CA PHE A 300 -6.27 -1.01 10.62
C PHE A 300 -5.92 0.39 10.09
N VAL A 301 -6.74 0.94 9.19
CA VAL A 301 -6.50 2.28 8.64
C VAL A 301 -6.51 3.37 9.72
N TYR A 302 -7.33 3.22 10.77
CA TYR A 302 -7.29 4.19 11.88
C TYR A 302 -6.04 4.00 12.74
N GLU A 303 -5.58 2.78 12.95
CA GLU A 303 -4.29 2.54 13.62
C GLU A 303 -3.10 3.09 12.80
N GLU A 304 -3.14 2.96 11.48
CA GLU A 304 -2.17 3.57 10.56
C GLU A 304 -2.13 5.10 10.73
N LEU A 305 -3.30 5.75 10.67
CA LEU A 305 -3.40 7.21 10.80
C LEU A 305 -3.01 7.71 12.21
N ARG A 306 -3.30 6.94 13.25
CA ARG A 306 -2.84 7.21 14.63
C ARG A 306 -1.32 7.08 14.74
N ALA A 307 -0.72 6.09 14.08
CA ALA A 307 0.72 5.94 14.03
C ALA A 307 1.38 7.12 13.30
N LEU A 308 0.83 7.53 12.15
CA LEU A 308 1.29 8.74 11.45
C LEU A 308 1.20 9.97 12.34
N LYS A 309 0.08 10.16 13.02
CA LYS A 309 -0.12 11.30 13.92
C LYS A 309 0.96 11.34 15.01
N ARG A 310 1.21 10.20 15.67
CA ARG A 310 2.28 10.12 16.71
C ARG A 310 3.66 10.45 16.13
N ALA A 311 3.98 9.93 14.92
CA ALA A 311 5.23 10.23 14.25
C ALA A 311 5.36 11.73 13.92
N CYS A 312 4.30 12.34 13.36
CA CYS A 312 4.27 13.78 13.09
C CYS A 312 4.44 14.64 14.34
N GLU A 313 3.76 14.29 15.42
CA GLU A 313 3.86 14.99 16.70
C GLU A 313 5.28 14.94 17.29
N ARG A 314 5.93 13.75 17.25
CA ARG A 314 7.32 13.61 17.76
C ARG A 314 8.35 14.35 16.90
N LEU A 315 8.12 14.41 15.59
CA LEU A 315 8.98 15.14 14.66
C LEU A 315 8.68 16.64 14.59
N GLY A 316 7.63 17.11 15.27
CA GLY A 316 7.22 18.50 15.24
C GLY A 316 6.74 18.97 13.87
N LEU A 317 6.12 18.09 13.08
CA LEU A 317 5.62 18.42 11.74
C LEU A 317 4.45 19.39 11.84
N THR A 318 4.39 20.31 10.87
CA THR A 318 3.33 21.30 10.74
C THR A 318 2.09 20.73 10.05
N LYS A 319 0.97 21.45 10.08
CA LYS A 319 -0.22 21.11 9.29
C LYS A 319 0.06 21.10 7.79
N ASP A 320 0.96 21.96 7.31
CA ASP A 320 1.37 21.98 5.91
C ASP A 320 2.16 20.72 5.53
N ASP A 321 3.02 20.22 6.43
CA ASP A 321 3.71 18.95 6.21
C ASP A 321 2.74 17.78 6.18
N VAL A 322 1.75 17.74 7.08
CA VAL A 322 0.68 16.74 7.05
C VAL A 322 -0.13 16.82 5.75
N ASN A 323 -0.45 18.02 5.28
CA ASN A 323 -1.15 18.21 4.01
C ASN A 323 -0.32 17.70 2.81
N LYS A 324 1.01 17.90 2.80
CA LYS A 324 1.89 17.30 1.81
C LYS A 324 1.80 15.78 1.82
N LEU A 325 1.94 15.15 2.99
CA LEU A 325 1.88 13.69 3.15
C LEU A 325 0.53 13.11 2.72
N MET A 326 -0.57 13.78 3.07
CA MET A 326 -1.92 13.26 2.88
C MET A 326 -2.54 13.60 1.51
N TYR A 327 -2.04 14.64 0.83
CA TYR A 327 -2.66 15.13 -0.40
C TYR A 327 -1.67 15.62 -1.46
N GLU A 328 -0.84 16.64 -1.17
CA GLU A 328 -0.14 17.40 -2.21
C GLU A 328 0.88 16.56 -2.97
N ASN A 329 1.65 15.73 -2.27
CA ASN A 329 2.69 14.91 -2.90
C ASN A 329 2.10 13.93 -3.91
N ALA A 330 1.05 13.20 -3.51
CA ALA A 330 0.38 12.27 -4.41
C ALA A 330 -0.35 13.01 -5.55
N SER A 331 -1.04 14.12 -5.25
CA SER A 331 -1.70 14.95 -6.27
C SER A 331 -0.72 15.42 -7.35
N LYS A 332 0.43 15.95 -6.93
CA LYS A 332 1.49 16.40 -7.85
C LYS A 332 2.13 15.22 -8.59
N TYR A 333 2.36 14.10 -7.91
CA TYR A 333 3.04 12.94 -8.48
C TYR A 333 2.20 12.25 -9.56
N PHE A 334 0.89 12.13 -9.33
CA PHE A 334 -0.06 11.54 -10.26
C PHE A 334 -0.72 12.56 -11.21
N ASP A 335 -0.34 13.84 -11.11
CA ASP A 335 -0.84 14.95 -11.93
C ASP A 335 -2.37 15.08 -11.92
N ILE A 336 -2.97 14.95 -10.72
CA ILE A 336 -4.40 15.14 -10.48
C ILE A 336 -4.61 16.29 -9.48
N GLN A 337 -5.57 17.15 -9.77
CA GLN A 337 -6.09 18.15 -8.81
C GLN A 337 -7.56 17.84 -8.49
N LEU A 338 -7.94 18.04 -7.24
CA LEU A 338 -9.32 17.97 -6.75
C LEU A 338 -10.07 19.28 -6.99
#